data_20126b0df6de9ffc0d47f56cbef278cf
#
_entry.id   20126b0df6de9ffc0d47f56cbef278cf
#
_cell.length_a   1.000
_cell.length_b   1.000
_cell.length_c   1.000
_cell.angle_alpha   90.00
_cell.angle_beta   90.00
_cell.angle_gamma   90.00
#
_symmetry.space_group_name_H-M   'P 1'
#
loop_
_entity.id
_entity.type
_entity.pdbx_description
1 polymer ?
#
loop_
_entity_poly.entity_id
_entity_poly.type
_entity_poly.pdbx_seq_one_letter_code
_entity_poly.pdbx_strand_id
1 'polypeptide(L)'
;MKKTIAVDFDGCLCEAKWPDIGAPRWNVINELRKQQADGAKLILWTCREGQQLQAAVMWCLNHGLKFDAINDNLEENKEYFGNNSRKVWASEYWDDKSALVVNAGPVTNIVYRNYYGDGGVMVKRWKGTDEALYALSPDGKTTPFIFPGKTLWGRLKAWWKLWRCE
;
A
#
# COMPACT_ATOMS: atom_id res chain seq x y z
N MET A 1 3.59 -14.91 -17.12
CA MET A 1 4.45 -14.56 -15.97
C MET A 1 3.79 -15.02 -14.68
N LYS A 2 4.56 -15.48 -13.70
CA LYS A 2 4.05 -15.77 -12.36
C LYS A 2 3.65 -14.48 -11.65
N LYS A 3 2.70 -14.55 -10.71
CA LYS A 3 2.36 -13.43 -9.86
C LYS A 3 3.62 -12.97 -9.12
N THR A 4 3.93 -11.67 -9.18
CA THR A 4 5.07 -11.06 -8.49
C THR A 4 4.54 -9.97 -7.55
N ILE A 5 4.97 -9.99 -6.30
CA ILE A 5 4.57 -9.01 -5.29
C ILE A 5 5.83 -8.28 -4.81
N ALA A 6 5.88 -6.97 -5.02
CA ALA A 6 6.86 -6.11 -4.39
C ALA A 6 6.27 -5.58 -3.07
N VAL A 7 6.97 -5.82 -1.96
CA VAL A 7 6.46 -5.47 -0.63
C VAL A 7 7.46 -4.59 0.11
N ASP A 8 6.98 -3.48 0.68
CA ASP A 8 7.77 -2.63 1.57
C ASP A 8 7.94 -3.28 2.94
N PHE A 9 8.98 -2.87 3.66
CA PHE A 9 9.32 -3.39 4.97
C PHE A 9 8.71 -2.58 6.11
N ASP A 10 9.09 -1.29 6.21
CA ASP A 10 8.73 -0.41 7.32
C ASP A 10 7.31 0.13 7.19
N GLY A 11 6.43 -0.22 8.12
CA GLY A 11 5.02 0.13 8.06
C GLY A 11 4.17 -0.88 7.27
N CYS A 12 4.78 -1.80 6.52
CA CYS A 12 4.10 -2.87 5.80
C CYS A 12 4.28 -4.25 6.48
N LEU A 13 5.50 -4.78 6.57
CA LEU A 13 5.79 -6.06 7.23
C LEU A 13 5.91 -5.94 8.75
N CYS A 14 6.40 -4.79 9.21
CA CYS A 14 6.49 -4.46 10.63
C CYS A 14 5.98 -3.04 10.89
N GLU A 15 5.79 -2.69 12.15
CA GLU A 15 5.56 -1.30 12.53
C GLU A 15 6.80 -0.46 12.18
N ALA A 16 6.57 0.77 11.70
CA ALA A 16 7.66 1.69 11.39
C ALA A 16 8.36 2.15 12.69
N LYS A 17 9.65 1.80 12.84
CA LYS A 17 10.46 2.12 14.02
C LYS A 17 11.92 2.39 13.66
N TRP A 18 12.15 3.16 12.60
CA TRP A 18 13.50 3.45 12.10
C TRP A 18 14.45 4.03 13.19
N PRO A 19 15.73 3.58 13.26
CA PRO A 19 16.38 2.55 12.45
C PRO A 19 16.11 1.11 12.90
N ASP A 20 15.48 0.93 14.05
CA ASP A 20 15.11 -0.37 14.61
C ASP A 20 14.03 -1.05 13.75
N ILE A 21 13.70 -2.28 14.10
CA ILE A 21 12.60 -3.04 13.52
C ILE A 21 11.46 -3.10 14.53
N GLY A 22 10.27 -2.65 14.14
CA GLY A 22 9.08 -2.67 14.99
C GLY A 22 8.43 -4.05 15.09
N ALA A 23 7.27 -4.10 15.74
CA ALA A 23 6.50 -5.32 15.91
C ALA A 23 6.02 -5.88 14.55
N PRO A 24 5.98 -7.22 14.37
CA PRO A 24 5.55 -7.85 13.13
C PRO A 24 4.06 -7.63 12.86
N ARG A 25 3.72 -7.35 11.62
CA ARG A 25 2.33 -7.30 11.14
C ARG A 25 1.91 -8.67 10.61
N TRP A 26 1.50 -9.53 11.52
CA TRP A 26 1.19 -10.93 11.22
C TRP A 26 0.13 -11.15 10.15
N ASN A 27 -0.84 -10.26 10.02
CA ASN A 27 -1.84 -10.32 8.95
C ASN A 27 -1.20 -10.21 7.57
N VAL A 28 -0.24 -9.29 7.38
CA VAL A 28 0.49 -9.11 6.12
C VAL A 28 1.44 -10.29 5.88
N ILE A 29 2.20 -10.66 6.90
CA ILE A 29 3.18 -11.77 6.83
C ILE A 29 2.48 -13.08 6.45
N ASN A 30 1.38 -13.41 7.11
CA ASN A 30 0.65 -14.66 6.85
C ASN A 30 0.03 -14.67 5.45
N GLU A 31 -0.49 -13.53 4.97
CA GLU A 31 -1.01 -13.47 3.61
C GLU A 31 0.11 -13.61 2.57
N LEU A 32 1.27 -12.97 2.78
CA LEU A 32 2.44 -13.16 1.88
C LEU A 32 2.92 -14.60 1.86
N ARG A 33 2.99 -15.26 3.02
CA ARG A 33 3.36 -16.69 3.11
C ARG A 33 2.40 -17.56 2.31
N LYS A 34 1.10 -17.28 2.38
CA LYS A 34 0.10 -17.97 1.57
C LYS A 34 0.31 -17.72 0.08
N GLN A 35 0.49 -16.46 -0.32
CA GLN A 35 0.77 -16.10 -1.72
C GLN A 35 2.03 -16.80 -2.24
N GLN A 36 3.08 -16.88 -1.41
CA GLN A 36 4.31 -17.59 -1.74
C GLN A 36 4.09 -19.10 -1.88
N ALA A 37 3.30 -19.71 -0.99
CA ALA A 37 2.92 -21.12 -1.09
C ALA A 37 2.10 -21.40 -2.37
N ASP A 38 1.29 -20.45 -2.82
CA ASP A 38 0.53 -20.50 -4.06
C ASP A 38 1.42 -20.20 -5.30
N GLY A 39 2.73 -20.03 -5.13
CA GLY A 39 3.71 -19.88 -6.20
C GLY A 39 4.00 -18.45 -6.63
N ALA A 40 3.55 -17.44 -5.89
CA ALA A 40 3.93 -16.05 -6.14
C ALA A 40 5.42 -15.82 -5.83
N LYS A 41 6.05 -14.95 -6.63
CA LYS A 41 7.40 -14.44 -6.42
C LYS A 41 7.35 -13.18 -5.56
N LEU A 42 8.29 -13.06 -4.61
CA LEU A 42 8.34 -11.93 -3.70
C LEU A 42 9.60 -11.09 -3.95
N ILE A 43 9.43 -9.77 -4.01
CA ILE A 43 10.50 -8.78 -4.03
C ILE A 43 10.41 -7.97 -2.74
N LEU A 44 11.47 -7.95 -1.94
CA LEU A 44 11.59 -6.97 -0.85
C LEU A 44 11.95 -5.62 -1.47
N TRP A 45 11.05 -4.63 -1.35
CA TRP A 45 11.19 -3.32 -1.97
C TRP A 45 11.16 -2.25 -0.89
N THR A 46 12.34 -1.86 -0.38
CA THR A 46 12.48 -1.03 0.82
C THR A 46 13.55 0.05 0.64
N CYS A 47 13.41 1.14 1.38
CA CYS A 47 14.43 2.19 1.47
C CYS A 47 15.61 1.83 2.39
N ARG A 48 15.57 0.65 3.06
CA ARG A 48 16.69 0.20 3.89
C ARG A 48 17.90 -0.17 3.04
N GLU A 49 19.09 0.19 3.53
CA GLU A 49 20.38 -0.09 2.90
C GLU A 49 21.38 -0.63 3.93
N GLY A 50 22.51 -1.18 3.45
CA GLY A 50 23.63 -1.63 4.28
C GLY A 50 23.22 -2.60 5.38
N GLN A 51 23.65 -2.35 6.62
CA GLN A 51 23.38 -3.20 7.78
C GLN A 51 21.88 -3.27 8.12
N GLN A 52 21.15 -2.18 7.95
CA GLN A 52 19.70 -2.12 8.19
C GLN A 52 18.95 -3.00 7.20
N LEU A 53 19.39 -3.06 5.94
CA LEU A 53 18.81 -3.96 4.94
C LEU A 53 19.11 -5.43 5.29
N GLN A 54 20.33 -5.75 5.69
CA GLN A 54 20.71 -7.10 6.13
C GLN A 54 19.86 -7.55 7.33
N ALA A 55 19.69 -6.66 8.32
CA ALA A 55 18.84 -6.94 9.48
C ALA A 55 17.38 -7.21 9.07
N ALA A 56 16.83 -6.42 8.16
CA ALA A 56 15.47 -6.61 7.63
C ALA A 56 15.31 -7.94 6.90
N VAL A 57 16.27 -8.32 6.06
CA VAL A 57 16.27 -9.61 5.35
C VAL A 57 16.31 -10.78 6.32
N MET A 58 17.21 -10.74 7.31
CA MET A 58 17.30 -11.78 8.34
C MET A 58 16.01 -11.87 9.17
N TRP A 59 15.44 -10.70 9.51
CA TRP A 59 14.16 -10.64 10.20
C TRP A 59 13.06 -11.32 9.38
N CYS A 60 12.97 -11.05 8.08
CA CYS A 60 11.99 -11.66 7.19
C CYS A 60 12.16 -13.19 7.14
N LEU A 61 13.39 -13.69 7.02
CA LEU A 61 13.69 -15.13 7.03
C LEU A 61 13.23 -15.78 8.33
N ASN A 62 13.48 -15.14 9.48
CA ASN A 62 13.05 -15.61 10.80
C ASN A 62 11.51 -15.64 10.94
N HIS A 63 10.79 -14.85 10.14
CA HIS A 63 9.33 -14.82 10.08
C HIS A 63 8.77 -15.69 8.93
N GLY A 64 9.61 -16.52 8.30
CA GLY A 64 9.21 -17.49 7.28
C GLY A 64 8.91 -16.85 5.91
N LEU A 65 9.45 -15.67 5.63
CA LEU A 65 9.39 -15.02 4.33
C LEU A 65 10.73 -15.11 3.62
N LYS A 66 10.74 -15.69 2.42
CA LYS A 66 11.91 -15.74 1.55
C LYS A 66 11.65 -14.92 0.29
N PHE A 67 12.49 -13.94 0.03
CA PHE A 67 12.39 -13.10 -1.15
C PHE A 67 13.22 -13.66 -2.31
N ASP A 68 12.67 -13.54 -3.52
CA ASP A 68 13.34 -13.94 -4.78
C ASP A 68 14.26 -12.83 -5.29
N ALA A 69 13.99 -11.57 -4.93
CA ALA A 69 14.86 -10.42 -5.16
C ALA A 69 14.74 -9.39 -4.02
N ILE A 70 15.76 -8.56 -3.85
CA ILE A 70 15.83 -7.52 -2.82
C ILE A 70 16.26 -6.23 -3.49
N ASN A 71 15.39 -5.21 -3.45
CA ASN A 71 15.60 -3.90 -4.10
C ASN A 71 16.02 -3.99 -5.58
N ASP A 72 15.63 -5.08 -6.25
CA ASP A 72 15.99 -5.34 -7.63
C ASP A 72 14.88 -6.11 -8.35
N ASN A 73 14.90 -6.09 -9.69
CA ASN A 73 14.00 -6.91 -10.49
C ASN A 73 14.38 -8.39 -10.42
N LEU A 74 13.39 -9.27 -10.60
CA LEU A 74 13.63 -10.69 -10.85
C LEU A 74 14.44 -10.87 -12.12
N GLU A 75 15.37 -11.84 -12.16
CA GLU A 75 16.20 -12.11 -13.35
C GLU A 75 15.33 -12.39 -14.58
N GLU A 76 14.26 -13.18 -14.44
CA GLU A 76 13.32 -13.47 -15.53
C GLU A 76 12.65 -12.20 -16.11
N ASN A 77 12.47 -11.16 -15.30
CA ASN A 77 11.91 -9.89 -15.77
C ASN A 77 12.98 -9.06 -16.52
N LYS A 78 14.22 -9.05 -16.01
CA LYS A 78 15.35 -8.39 -16.70
C LYS A 78 15.58 -8.97 -18.08
N GLU A 79 15.55 -10.30 -18.20
CA GLU A 79 15.66 -11.01 -19.46
C GLU A 79 14.50 -10.69 -20.40
N TYR A 80 13.25 -10.76 -19.90
CA TYR A 80 12.07 -10.50 -20.71
C TYR A 80 11.98 -9.09 -21.27
N PHE A 81 12.32 -8.07 -20.44
CA PHE A 81 12.26 -6.67 -20.86
C PHE A 81 13.58 -6.16 -21.49
N GLY A 82 14.66 -6.92 -21.42
CA GLY A 82 15.97 -6.53 -21.91
C GLY A 82 16.60 -5.35 -21.16
N ASN A 83 16.12 -5.05 -19.94
CA ASN A 83 16.63 -3.96 -19.10
C ASN A 83 16.37 -4.23 -17.61
N ASN A 84 17.05 -3.43 -16.77
CA ASN A 84 16.82 -3.41 -15.32
C ASN A 84 16.40 -2.00 -14.88
N SER A 85 15.12 -1.72 -14.94
CA SER A 85 14.58 -0.42 -14.51
C SER A 85 14.63 -0.27 -12.99
N ARG A 86 14.84 0.99 -12.52
CA ARG A 86 14.82 1.28 -11.06
C ARG A 86 13.50 0.95 -10.41
N LYS A 87 12.37 1.20 -11.10
CA LYS A 87 11.08 0.72 -10.64
C LYS A 87 11.01 -0.77 -10.95
N VAL A 88 11.04 -1.60 -9.92
CA VAL A 88 10.89 -3.05 -10.10
C VAL A 88 9.52 -3.37 -10.69
N TRP A 89 9.48 -4.34 -11.61
CA TRP A 89 8.21 -4.82 -12.13
C TRP A 89 7.55 -5.80 -11.16
N ALA A 90 6.30 -5.55 -10.82
CA ALA A 90 5.49 -6.44 -9.99
C ALA A 90 4.02 -6.38 -10.41
N SER A 91 3.29 -7.49 -10.18
CA SER A 91 1.84 -7.55 -10.37
C SER A 91 1.11 -6.72 -9.32
N GLU A 92 1.68 -6.66 -8.10
CA GLU A 92 1.15 -5.93 -6.96
C GLU A 92 2.29 -5.25 -6.19
N TYR A 93 2.01 -4.06 -5.66
CA TYR A 93 2.90 -3.34 -4.76
C TYR A 93 2.19 -3.19 -3.41
N TRP A 94 2.74 -3.84 -2.38
CA TRP A 94 2.24 -3.77 -1.03
C TRP A 94 3.10 -2.77 -0.24
N ASP A 95 2.54 -1.61 -0.01
CA ASP A 95 3.25 -0.49 0.60
C ASP A 95 2.24 0.33 1.39
N ASP A 96 2.58 0.68 2.62
CA ASP A 96 1.73 1.45 3.52
C ASP A 96 1.49 2.88 3.03
N LYS A 97 2.32 3.40 2.16
CA LYS A 97 2.23 4.76 1.59
C LYS A 97 1.69 4.77 0.16
N SER A 98 1.35 3.61 -0.38
CA SER A 98 0.82 3.52 -1.74
C SER A 98 -0.63 4.00 -1.81
N ALA A 99 -0.91 4.80 -2.84
CA ALA A 99 -2.27 5.09 -3.29
C ALA A 99 -2.62 4.19 -4.48
N LEU A 100 -3.77 3.54 -4.45
CA LEU A 100 -4.28 2.80 -5.60
C LEU A 100 -4.93 3.78 -6.59
N VAL A 101 -4.40 3.85 -7.80
CA VAL A 101 -5.00 4.61 -8.91
C VAL A 101 -5.84 3.65 -9.75
N VAL A 102 -7.14 3.88 -9.78
CA VAL A 102 -8.07 3.08 -10.56
C VAL A 102 -8.64 3.94 -11.68
N ASN A 103 -8.38 3.56 -12.93
CA ASN A 103 -8.95 4.21 -14.10
C ASN A 103 -10.30 3.56 -14.43
N ALA A 104 -11.38 4.27 -14.17
CA ALA A 104 -12.74 3.87 -14.52
C ALA A 104 -13.32 4.85 -15.56
N GLY A 105 -12.90 4.71 -16.83
CA GLY A 105 -13.32 5.62 -17.91
C GLY A 105 -12.74 7.04 -17.75
N PRO A 106 -13.54 8.10 -17.99
CA PRO A 106 -13.06 9.49 -17.94
C PRO A 106 -12.76 9.98 -16.51
N VAL A 107 -12.86 9.13 -15.52
CA VAL A 107 -12.66 9.44 -14.10
C VAL A 107 -11.49 8.65 -13.55
N THR A 108 -10.47 9.34 -13.07
CA THR A 108 -9.36 8.72 -12.33
C THR A 108 -9.70 8.72 -10.84
N ASN A 109 -9.78 7.54 -10.23
CA ASN A 109 -9.95 7.39 -8.80
C ASN A 109 -8.60 7.10 -8.15
N ILE A 110 -8.22 7.88 -7.15
CA ILE A 110 -7.06 7.62 -6.32
C ILE A 110 -7.58 7.12 -4.98
N VAL A 111 -7.25 5.88 -4.65
CA VAL A 111 -7.66 5.25 -3.39
C VAL A 111 -6.50 5.37 -2.41
N TYR A 112 -6.69 6.13 -1.36
CA TYR A 112 -5.77 6.19 -0.23
C TYR A 112 -6.20 5.19 0.83
N ARG A 113 -5.34 4.26 1.20
CA ARG A 113 -5.56 3.47 2.40
C ARG A 113 -5.28 4.36 3.61
N ASN A 114 -6.30 4.63 4.42
CA ASN A 114 -6.13 5.42 5.62
C ASN A 114 -5.74 4.55 6.81
N TYR A 115 -4.72 4.99 7.53
CA TYR A 115 -4.06 4.29 8.63
C TYR A 115 -4.76 4.38 9.98
N TYR A 116 -5.91 5.00 10.06
CA TYR A 116 -6.67 5.03 11.30
C TYR A 116 -7.38 3.68 11.46
N GLY A 117 -6.80 2.76 12.20
CA GLY A 117 -7.18 1.43 12.69
C GLY A 117 -8.58 0.84 12.51
N ASP A 118 -9.45 1.50 11.79
CA ASP A 118 -10.83 1.14 11.51
C ASP A 118 -11.07 0.48 10.13
N GLY A 119 -9.99 0.30 9.34
CA GLY A 119 -10.09 -0.28 8.01
C GLY A 119 -10.75 0.62 6.95
N GLY A 120 -10.98 1.88 7.26
CA GLY A 120 -11.55 2.85 6.33
C GLY A 120 -10.62 3.18 5.17
N VAL A 121 -11.16 3.24 3.96
CA VAL A 121 -10.45 3.61 2.73
C VAL A 121 -10.97 4.94 2.24
N MET A 122 -10.10 5.94 2.11
CA MET A 122 -10.46 7.19 1.42
C MET A 122 -10.24 7.05 -0.08
N VAL A 123 -11.25 7.37 -0.85
CA VAL A 123 -11.20 7.42 -2.31
C VAL A 123 -11.26 8.87 -2.77
N LYS A 124 -10.20 9.33 -3.42
CA LYS A 124 -10.19 10.63 -4.09
C LYS A 124 -10.61 10.43 -5.54
N ARG A 125 -11.71 11.02 -5.92
CA ARG A 125 -12.26 10.93 -7.27
C ARG A 125 -12.07 12.27 -7.99
N TRP A 126 -11.51 12.23 -9.19
CA TRP A 126 -11.38 13.38 -10.07
C TRP A 126 -12.38 13.25 -11.22
N LYS A 127 -13.20 14.26 -11.41
CA LYS A 127 -14.07 14.38 -12.59
C LYS A 127 -13.82 15.76 -13.18
N GLY A 128 -13.03 15.84 -14.23
CA GLY A 128 -12.61 17.11 -14.80
C GLY A 128 -11.78 17.94 -13.82
N THR A 129 -12.23 19.16 -13.51
CA THR A 129 -11.60 20.05 -12.51
C THR A 129 -12.17 19.88 -11.09
N ASP A 130 -13.18 19.04 -10.92
CA ASP A 130 -13.86 18.85 -9.64
C ASP A 130 -13.23 17.67 -8.87
N GLU A 131 -12.81 17.96 -7.65
CA GLU A 131 -12.28 16.97 -6.70
C GLU A 131 -13.39 16.58 -5.73
N ALA A 132 -13.70 15.29 -5.68
CA ALA A 132 -14.60 14.73 -4.68
C ALA A 132 -13.90 13.65 -3.87
N LEU A 133 -13.95 13.77 -2.54
CA LEU A 133 -13.47 12.76 -1.60
C LEU A 133 -14.62 11.86 -1.16
N TYR A 134 -14.39 10.56 -1.20
CA TYR A 134 -15.35 9.56 -0.73
C TYR A 134 -14.70 8.72 0.36
N ALA A 135 -15.43 8.42 1.43
CA ALA A 135 -15.06 7.35 2.35
C ALA A 135 -15.72 6.05 1.89
N LEU A 136 -14.91 4.99 1.80
CA LEU A 136 -15.38 3.64 1.57
C LEU A 136 -15.42 2.94 2.92
N SER A 137 -16.60 2.57 3.39
CA SER A 137 -16.75 1.75 4.58
C SER A 137 -16.42 0.29 4.30
N PRO A 138 -16.10 -0.54 5.32
CA PRO A 138 -15.75 -1.95 5.15
C PRO A 138 -16.84 -2.79 4.45
N ASP A 139 -18.10 -2.35 4.47
CA ASP A 139 -19.24 -2.98 3.78
C ASP A 139 -19.37 -2.55 2.30
N GLY A 140 -18.39 -1.79 1.77
CA GLY A 140 -18.36 -1.35 0.37
C GLY A 140 -19.23 -0.16 0.04
N LYS A 141 -19.90 0.48 1.02
CA LYS A 141 -20.67 1.70 0.79
C LYS A 141 -19.77 2.91 0.70
N THR A 142 -20.00 3.73 -0.32
CA THR A 142 -19.30 5.01 -0.48
C THR A 142 -20.15 6.13 0.10
N THR A 143 -19.61 6.83 1.08
CA THR A 143 -20.18 8.10 1.57
C THR A 143 -19.39 9.26 0.96
N PRO A 144 -20.02 10.18 0.20
CA PRO A 144 -19.30 11.30 -0.34
C PRO A 144 -18.82 12.22 0.79
N PHE A 145 -17.50 12.47 0.87
CA PHE A 145 -16.96 13.57 1.64
C PHE A 145 -17.22 14.86 0.86
N ILE A 146 -18.33 15.50 1.14
CA ILE A 146 -18.57 16.84 0.63
C ILE A 146 -17.78 17.79 1.53
N PHE A 147 -16.67 18.33 1.04
CA PHE A 147 -16.09 19.52 1.64
C PHE A 147 -16.94 20.72 1.20
N PRO A 148 -17.85 21.23 2.04
CA PRO A 148 -18.61 22.40 1.68
C PRO A 148 -17.71 23.61 1.79
N GLY A 149 -17.37 24.18 0.63
CA GLY A 149 -16.82 25.52 0.50
C GLY A 149 -15.43 25.77 1.08
N LYS A 150 -14.75 26.74 0.51
CA LYS A 150 -13.40 27.20 0.88
C LYS A 150 -13.30 27.89 2.27
N THR A 151 -14.34 27.84 3.11
CA THR A 151 -14.36 28.51 4.41
C THR A 151 -14.13 27.55 5.57
N LEU A 152 -13.42 28.02 6.60
CA LEU A 152 -13.11 27.28 7.83
C LEU A 152 -14.38 26.70 8.51
N TRP A 153 -15.50 27.40 8.41
CA TRP A 153 -16.82 26.99 8.92
C TRP A 153 -17.43 25.81 8.16
N GLY A 154 -17.20 25.73 6.87
CA GLY A 154 -17.64 24.61 6.05
C GLY A 154 -16.89 23.31 6.42
N ARG A 155 -15.60 23.42 6.76
CA ARG A 155 -14.78 22.29 7.21
C ARG A 155 -15.21 21.77 8.58
N LEU A 156 -15.51 22.67 9.52
CA LEU A 156 -16.00 22.31 10.87
C LEU A 156 -17.39 21.66 10.85
N LYS A 157 -18.31 22.11 9.98
CA LYS A 157 -19.64 21.49 9.83
C LYS A 157 -19.57 20.08 9.22
N ALA A 158 -18.66 19.84 8.29
CA ALA A 158 -18.45 18.51 7.74
C ALA A 158 -17.87 17.57 8.78
N TRP A 159 -16.90 18.06 9.58
CA TRP A 159 -16.31 17.29 10.68
C TRP A 159 -17.35 16.95 11.77
N TRP A 160 -18.25 17.85 12.08
CA TRP A 160 -19.32 17.67 13.09
C TRP A 160 -20.42 16.68 12.64
N LYS A 161 -20.68 16.58 11.32
CA LYS A 161 -21.58 15.56 10.76
C LYS A 161 -21.00 14.15 10.78
N LEU A 162 -19.69 14.01 10.64
CA LEU A 162 -18.99 12.73 10.72
C LEU A 162 -18.98 12.14 12.14
N TRP A 163 -19.06 12.99 13.17
CA TRP A 163 -19.08 12.57 14.58
C TRP A 163 -20.49 12.20 15.09
N ARG A 164 -21.53 12.41 14.31
CA ARG A 164 -22.94 12.13 14.67
C ARG A 164 -23.58 11.02 13.85
N CYS A 165 -22.84 10.27 13.07
CA CYS A 165 -23.34 9.01 12.51
C CYS A 165 -23.21 7.93 13.57
N GLU A 166 -24.20 7.89 14.51
CA GLU A 166 -24.63 6.66 15.17
C GLU A 166 -25.39 5.78 14.18
#